data_de06a9fbaa55c83355c8f64bd2e2dad8
#
_entry.id   de06a9fbaa55c83355c8f64bd2e2dad8
#
_cell.length_a   1.000
_cell.length_b   1.000
_cell.length_c   1.000
_cell.angle_alpha   90.00
_cell.angle_beta   90.00
_cell.angle_gamma   90.00
#
_symmetry.space_group_name_H-M   'P 1'
#
loop_
_entity.id
_entity.type
_entity.pdbx_description
1 polymer ?
#
loop_
_entity_poly.entity_id
_entity_poly.type
_entity_poly.pdbx_seq_one_letter_code
_entity_poly.pdbx_strand_id
1 'polypeptide(L)'
;MTLCGELQAPQVNELWQRRAEWWQDDRLDLGGVTTLDSAGLALLVKWAKAALARGAAPQLVGASSDFYTLANLYGVAGLFQSTPLTTEDA
;
A
#
# COMPACT_ATOMS: atom_id res chain seq x y z
N MET A 1 2.26 -9.72 -3.50
CA MET A 1 3.53 -8.95 -3.37
C MET A 1 3.73 -8.58 -1.92
N THR A 2 4.89 -8.83 -1.39
CA THR A 2 5.22 -8.49 0.00
C THR A 2 6.27 -7.40 -0.01
N LEU A 3 5.98 -6.33 0.69
CA LEU A 3 6.92 -5.23 0.89
C LEU A 3 7.48 -5.32 2.31
N CYS A 4 8.75 -4.98 2.46
CA CYS A 4 9.38 -5.01 3.78
C CYS A 4 10.45 -3.95 3.89
N GLY A 5 10.82 -3.63 5.13
CA GLY A 5 11.82 -2.62 5.42
C GLY A 5 11.25 -1.22 5.34
N GLU A 6 12.10 -0.28 4.98
CA GLU A 6 11.71 1.12 4.89
C GLU A 6 11.06 1.40 3.54
N LEU A 7 9.91 2.05 3.57
CA LEU A 7 9.21 2.44 2.35
C LEU A 7 9.33 3.96 2.21
N GLN A 8 10.53 4.41 1.91
CA GLN A 8 10.89 5.81 1.78
C GLN A 8 11.40 6.08 0.38
N ALA A 9 11.72 7.34 0.08
CA ALA A 9 12.00 7.76 -1.28
C ALA A 9 12.99 6.89 -2.06
N PRO A 10 14.15 6.45 -1.51
CA PRO A 10 15.04 5.60 -2.27
C PRO A 10 14.44 4.25 -2.62
N GLN A 11 13.73 3.64 -1.68
CA GLN A 11 13.09 2.34 -1.88
C GLN A 11 11.91 2.47 -2.85
N VAL A 12 11.16 3.56 -2.73
CA VAL A 12 10.04 3.84 -3.63
C VAL A 12 10.51 3.96 -5.07
N ASN A 13 11.63 4.66 -5.27
CA ASN A 13 12.17 4.84 -6.61
C ASN A 13 12.54 3.48 -7.22
N GLU A 14 13.18 2.62 -6.45
CA GLU A 14 13.54 1.29 -6.90
C GLU A 14 12.31 0.45 -7.23
N LEU A 15 11.31 0.46 -6.36
CA LEU A 15 10.06 -0.25 -6.59
C LEU A 15 9.35 0.25 -7.84
N TRP A 16 9.37 1.55 -8.06
CA TRP A 16 8.76 2.13 -9.24
C TRP A 16 9.44 1.65 -10.52
N GLN A 17 10.77 1.57 -10.51
CA GLN A 17 11.52 1.08 -11.68
C GLN A 17 11.22 -0.39 -11.96
N ARG A 18 10.86 -1.14 -10.92
CA ARG A 18 10.55 -2.56 -11.04
C ARG A 18 9.05 -2.82 -11.06
N ARG A 19 8.24 -1.82 -11.35
CA ARG A 19 6.77 -1.95 -11.24
C ARG A 19 6.19 -3.03 -12.15
N ALA A 20 6.84 -3.35 -13.25
CA ALA A 20 6.35 -4.41 -14.13
C ALA A 20 6.26 -5.75 -13.43
N GLU A 21 7.03 -5.95 -12.36
CA GLU A 21 7.04 -7.21 -11.63
C GLU A 21 5.90 -7.34 -10.64
N TRP A 22 5.32 -6.22 -10.18
CA TRP A 22 4.34 -6.29 -9.09
C TRP A 22 3.11 -5.40 -9.30
N TRP A 23 3.12 -4.54 -10.29
CA TRP A 23 2.07 -3.53 -10.48
C TRP A 23 0.69 -4.14 -10.69
N GLN A 24 0.65 -5.34 -11.24
CA GLN A 24 -0.60 -6.03 -11.53
C GLN A 24 -1.17 -6.80 -10.34
N ASP A 25 -0.44 -6.86 -9.25
CA ASP A 25 -0.94 -7.52 -8.05
C ASP A 25 -2.06 -6.70 -7.45
N ASP A 26 -3.12 -7.37 -7.03
CA ASP A 26 -4.26 -6.72 -6.39
C ASP A 26 -4.10 -6.64 -4.88
N ARG A 27 -3.07 -7.25 -4.34
CA ARG A 27 -2.89 -7.38 -2.91
C ARG A 27 -1.43 -7.16 -2.56
N LEU A 28 -1.20 -6.28 -1.61
CA LEU A 28 0.13 -6.00 -1.10
C LEU A 28 0.17 -6.28 0.39
N ASP A 29 1.19 -7.00 0.82
CA ASP A 29 1.42 -7.30 2.23
C ASP A 29 2.45 -6.31 2.77
N LEU A 30 2.02 -5.49 3.71
CA LEU A 30 2.85 -4.47 4.33
C LEU A 30 3.30 -4.86 5.73
N GLY A 31 3.10 -6.11 6.12
CA GLY A 31 3.43 -6.55 7.48
C GLY A 31 4.90 -6.40 7.84
N GLY A 32 5.78 -6.40 6.85
CA GLY A 32 7.22 -6.22 7.08
C GLY A 32 7.72 -4.79 6.90
N VAL A 33 6.83 -3.85 6.63
CA VAL A 33 7.23 -2.45 6.45
C VAL A 33 7.43 -1.81 7.82
N THR A 34 8.63 -1.31 8.05
CA THR A 34 8.99 -0.74 9.34
C THR A 34 8.77 0.77 9.41
N THR A 35 8.99 1.46 8.29
CA THR A 35 8.77 2.90 8.21
C THR A 35 8.16 3.24 6.87
N LEU A 36 7.38 4.31 6.84
CA LEU A 36 6.69 4.76 5.65
C LEU A 36 6.66 6.29 5.67
N ASP A 37 7.03 6.92 4.56
CA ASP A 37 6.90 8.37 4.43
C ASP A 37 5.87 8.69 3.34
N SER A 38 5.73 9.98 3.02
CA SER A 38 4.76 10.41 2.03
C SER A 38 5.08 9.87 0.63
N ALA A 39 6.35 9.62 0.32
CA ALA A 39 6.71 9.01 -0.96
C ALA A 39 6.20 7.58 -1.04
N GLY A 40 6.32 6.82 0.06
CA GLY A 40 5.76 5.48 0.12
C GLY A 40 4.25 5.48 -0.04
N LEU A 41 3.59 6.39 0.66
CA LEU A 41 2.14 6.52 0.52
C LEU A 41 1.75 6.87 -0.92
N ALA A 42 2.48 7.79 -1.56
CA ALA A 42 2.19 8.19 -2.93
C ALA A 42 2.30 7.00 -3.90
N LEU A 43 3.29 6.14 -3.70
CA LEU A 43 3.43 4.95 -4.52
C LEU A 43 2.23 4.03 -4.37
N LEU A 44 1.79 3.80 -3.13
CA LEU A 44 0.65 2.94 -2.87
C LEU A 44 -0.64 3.54 -3.42
N VAL A 45 -0.79 4.85 -3.38
CA VAL A 45 -1.94 5.52 -3.98
C VAL A 45 -1.97 5.31 -5.49
N LYS A 46 -0.82 5.45 -6.15
CA LYS A 46 -0.74 5.21 -7.60
C LYS A 46 -1.10 3.77 -7.94
N TRP A 47 -0.58 2.83 -7.15
CA TRP A 47 -0.92 1.43 -7.34
C TRP A 47 -2.42 1.17 -7.17
N ALA A 48 -3.01 1.74 -6.13
CA ALA A 48 -4.44 1.55 -5.85
C ALA A 48 -5.30 2.13 -6.98
N LYS A 49 -4.95 3.31 -7.47
CA LYS A 49 -5.70 3.92 -8.57
C LYS A 49 -5.59 3.09 -9.83
N ALA A 50 -4.42 2.53 -10.12
CA ALA A 50 -4.25 1.66 -11.28
C ALA A 50 -5.09 0.39 -11.14
N ALA A 51 -5.13 -0.18 -9.94
CA ALA A 51 -5.94 -1.37 -9.69
C ALA A 51 -7.43 -1.07 -9.90
N LEU A 52 -7.91 0.03 -9.35
CA LEU A 52 -9.30 0.43 -9.52
C LEU A 52 -9.64 0.68 -10.98
N ALA A 53 -8.71 1.26 -11.73
CA ALA A 53 -8.93 1.55 -13.15
C ALA A 53 -9.11 0.28 -13.99
N ARG A 54 -8.51 -0.83 -13.56
CA ARG A 54 -8.69 -2.10 -14.27
C ARG A 54 -9.77 -2.98 -13.66
N GLY A 55 -10.58 -2.42 -12.76
CA GLY A 55 -11.70 -3.15 -12.14
C GLY A 55 -11.32 -4.04 -10.98
N ALA A 56 -10.10 -3.92 -10.48
CA ALA A 56 -9.65 -4.70 -9.33
C ALA A 56 -9.91 -3.94 -8.03
N ALA A 57 -9.85 -4.66 -6.91
CA ALA A 57 -9.99 -4.07 -5.59
C ALA A 57 -8.63 -4.10 -4.90
N PRO A 58 -7.94 -2.96 -4.74
CA PRO A 58 -6.62 -2.95 -4.12
C PRO A 58 -6.73 -3.28 -2.63
N GLN A 59 -6.04 -4.34 -2.22
CA GLN A 59 -6.08 -4.81 -0.84
C GLN A 59 -4.72 -4.64 -0.18
N LEU A 60 -4.72 -4.16 1.05
CA LEU A 60 -3.52 -4.08 1.87
C LEU A 60 -3.66 -5.02 3.06
N VAL A 61 -2.63 -5.80 3.31
CA VAL A 61 -2.59 -6.74 4.42
C VAL A 61 -1.49 -6.32 5.38
N GLY A 62 -1.80 -6.27 6.66
CA GLY A 62 -0.80 -5.98 7.67
C GLY A 62 -0.31 -4.54 7.71
N ALA A 63 -1.07 -3.61 7.14
CA ALA A 63 -0.70 -2.20 7.18
C ALA A 63 -0.71 -1.69 8.62
N SER A 64 0.29 -0.86 8.96
CA SER A 64 0.44 -0.36 10.31
C SER A 64 -0.53 0.79 10.59
N SER A 65 -0.68 1.13 11.86
CA SER A 65 -1.45 2.31 12.24
C SER A 65 -0.84 3.58 11.67
N ASP A 66 0.48 3.63 11.53
CA ASP A 66 1.15 4.78 10.92
C ASP A 66 0.71 4.98 9.48
N PHE A 67 0.55 3.89 8.74
CA PHE A 67 0.03 3.97 7.38
C PHE A 67 -1.36 4.60 7.38
N TYR A 68 -2.25 4.12 8.24
CA TYR A 68 -3.62 4.63 8.26
C TYR A 68 -3.68 6.08 8.72
N THR A 69 -2.84 6.45 9.67
CA THR A 69 -2.77 7.84 10.11
C THR A 69 -2.38 8.74 8.94
N LEU A 70 -1.36 8.35 8.19
CA LEU A 70 -0.89 9.13 7.06
C LEU A 70 -1.92 9.16 5.94
N ALA A 71 -2.54 8.02 5.65
CA ALA A 71 -3.55 7.93 4.60
C ALA A 71 -4.78 8.78 4.92
N ASN A 72 -5.19 8.80 6.19
CA ASN A 72 -6.29 9.65 6.62
C ASN A 72 -5.94 11.12 6.51
N LEU A 73 -4.70 11.46 6.86
CA LEU A 73 -4.23 12.84 6.80
C LEU A 73 -4.30 13.38 5.39
N TYR A 74 -3.97 12.55 4.40
CA TYR A 74 -4.03 12.95 2.99
C TYR A 74 -5.37 12.65 2.32
N GLY A 75 -6.32 12.10 3.05
CA GLY A 75 -7.65 11.84 2.53
C GLY A 75 -7.71 10.71 1.50
N VAL A 76 -6.78 9.77 1.54
CA VAL A 76 -6.72 8.70 0.55
C VAL A 76 -7.00 7.32 1.13
N ALA A 77 -7.35 7.24 2.41
CA ALA A 77 -7.58 5.94 3.04
C ALA A 77 -8.69 5.14 2.35
N GLY A 78 -9.67 5.82 1.78
CA GLY A 78 -10.79 5.14 1.11
C GLY A 78 -10.42 4.45 -0.20
N LEU A 79 -9.22 4.68 -0.73
CA LEU A 79 -8.78 4.01 -1.95
C LEU A 79 -8.42 2.55 -1.71
N PHE A 80 -8.12 2.19 -0.46
CA PHE A 80 -7.60 0.86 -0.15
C PHE A 80 -8.65 0.03 0.55
N GLN A 81 -8.67 -1.25 0.24
CA GLN A 81 -9.40 -2.21 1.03
C GLN A 81 -8.41 -2.88 1.96
N SER A 82 -8.66 -2.77 3.25
CA SER A 82 -7.76 -3.38 4.22
C SER A 82 -8.33 -4.68 4.71
N THR A 83 -7.44 -5.64 4.92
CA THR A 83 -7.82 -6.90 5.54
C THR A 83 -7.26 -6.89 6.94
N PRO A 84 -8.11 -6.78 7.96
CA PRO A 84 -7.62 -6.79 9.33
C PRO A 84 -7.06 -8.15 9.68
N LEU A 85 -6.07 -8.14 10.55
CA LEU A 85 -5.52 -9.39 11.04
C LEU A 85 -6.50 -10.11 11.95
N THR A 86 -7.35 -9.37 12.65
CA THR A 86 -8.40 -9.96 13.43
C THR A 86 -9.68 -9.80 12.66
N THR A 87 -10.43 -10.83 12.68
CA THR A 87 -11.62 -10.74 11.96
C THR A 87 -12.68 -10.26 12.81
N GLU A 88 -13.05 -9.60 13.16
CA GLU A 88 -14.06 -9.22 13.82
C GLU A 88 -15.01 -8.75 13.27
N ASP A 89 -15.47 -8.76 13.00
CA ASP A 89 -16.15 -8.37 12.58
C ASP A 89 -16.76 -8.27 12.40
N ALA A 90 -16.84 -8.32 12.42
CA ALA A 90 -17.40 -8.20 12.10
C ALA A 90 -18.21 -8.16 11.90
#